data_fc6b866a28f12d71f943a60d3ddaf658
#
_entry.id   fc6b866a28f12d71f943a60d3ddaf658
#
_cell.length_a   1.000
_cell.length_b   1.000
_cell.length_c   1.000
_cell.angle_alpha   90.00
_cell.angle_beta   90.00
_cell.angle_gamma   90.00
#
_symmetry.space_group_name_H-M   'P 1'
#
loop_
_entity.id
_entity.type
_entity.pdbx_description
1 polymer ?
#
loop_
_entity_poly.entity_id
_entity_poly.type
_entity_poly.pdbx_seq_one_letter_code
_entity_poly.pdbx_strand_id
1 'polypeptide(L)'
;MASIGNDANGRKRILFLDPRDGKRKTVRLGKCDKRTAQAIAIHIEALLAAQVRGLPIPPDTATWLKELHGELREKLVKLGLVEAPKCMTLGEFLQSYLERHTHVKEASRGVIAQTVRNLLTYFGEDCRIDSITAGQADDFRKWLLAGGRSPRQPKKPKALAPATVHRRLGHCRSIFADAVRQKLIAESPFAGIKRPEARNRDRQAYVPADVIERLIREQAPSAEWRLLLALARYLGLRVPSEPFSLTWDCVDWEKQRLRVPSPKTERSGKGFRVVPILPQVLPYLQEVWDQAPEGSIYIFHHLRQRESAKAADRGFWGSVNLRTHFLRMLKRAGIRPWPRLWHNLRASAQTDLANTFPDHVVCEWLGNTAAVAQDHYLQVTDAHFDLARQWGGP
;
A
#
# COMPACT_ATOMS: atom_id res chain seq x y z
N MET A 1 -11.88 32.02 -44.97
CA MET A 1 -13.17 31.36 -45.13
C MET A 1 -12.96 29.85 -45.25
N ALA A 2 -13.76 29.11 -44.55
CA ALA A 2 -13.77 27.67 -44.67
C ALA A 2 -14.80 27.21 -45.73
N SER A 3 -14.44 26.33 -46.64
CA SER A 3 -15.31 25.81 -47.71
C SER A 3 -15.57 24.33 -47.51
N ILE A 4 -16.81 23.89 -47.84
CA ILE A 4 -17.21 22.48 -47.73
C ILE A 4 -16.99 21.80 -49.06
N GLY A 5 -16.20 20.76 -49.09
CA GLY A 5 -15.98 19.88 -50.22
C GLY A 5 -16.67 18.53 -50.04
N ASN A 6 -17.04 17.90 -51.14
CA ASN A 6 -17.55 16.55 -51.18
C ASN A 6 -16.45 15.59 -51.65
N ASP A 7 -16.24 14.50 -50.90
CA ASP A 7 -15.41 13.39 -51.33
C ASP A 7 -16.30 12.25 -51.91
N ALA A 8 -15.66 11.29 -52.54
CA ALA A 8 -16.36 10.12 -53.03
C ALA A 8 -17.19 9.42 -51.94
N ASN A 9 -18.31 8.77 -52.31
CA ASN A 9 -19.19 8.03 -51.40
C ASN A 9 -19.93 8.88 -50.33
N GLY A 10 -20.25 10.16 -50.64
CA GLY A 10 -21.04 11.03 -49.75
C GLY A 10 -20.28 11.54 -48.52
N ARG A 11 -18.97 11.40 -48.50
CA ARG A 11 -18.12 11.94 -47.42
C ARG A 11 -17.94 13.43 -47.62
N LYS A 12 -17.82 14.15 -46.45
CA LYS A 12 -17.63 15.61 -46.44
C LYS A 12 -16.26 15.96 -45.90
N ARG A 13 -15.70 17.07 -46.35
CA ARG A 13 -14.49 17.68 -45.85
C ARG A 13 -14.64 19.21 -45.73
N ILE A 14 -13.94 19.81 -44.80
CA ILE A 14 -13.85 21.24 -44.67
C ILE A 14 -12.44 21.65 -45.06
N LEU A 15 -12.33 22.61 -45.99
CA LEU A 15 -11.06 23.19 -46.46
C LEU A 15 -10.96 24.62 -45.94
N PHE A 16 -9.81 24.95 -45.38
CA PHE A 16 -9.53 26.31 -44.90
C PHE A 16 -8.06 26.69 -45.12
N LEU A 17 -7.78 27.96 -45.13
CA LEU A 17 -6.41 28.49 -45.13
C LEU A 17 -5.97 28.68 -43.68
N ASP A 18 -4.85 28.06 -43.27
CA ASP A 18 -4.27 28.32 -41.96
C ASP A 18 -3.54 29.67 -41.98
N PRO A 19 -3.95 30.62 -41.16
CA PRO A 19 -3.35 31.97 -41.17
C PRO A 19 -1.92 31.99 -40.66
N ARG A 20 -1.45 30.94 -40.00
CA ARG A 20 -0.08 30.87 -39.42
C ARG A 20 0.97 30.52 -40.47
N ASP A 21 0.64 29.71 -41.44
CA ASP A 21 1.58 29.19 -42.45
C ASP A 21 1.13 29.45 -43.88
N GLY A 22 -0.05 30.05 -44.06
CA GLY A 22 -0.63 30.35 -45.37
C GLY A 22 -1.02 29.10 -46.19
N LYS A 23 -0.98 27.93 -45.60
CA LYS A 23 -1.26 26.66 -46.31
C LYS A 23 -2.71 26.26 -46.17
N ARG A 24 -3.22 25.64 -47.27
CA ARG A 24 -4.55 25.07 -47.27
C ARG A 24 -4.57 23.77 -46.47
N LYS A 25 -5.41 23.68 -45.45
CA LYS A 25 -5.61 22.49 -44.59
C LYS A 25 -7.00 21.91 -44.77
N THR A 26 -7.17 20.64 -44.44
CA THR A 26 -8.42 19.89 -44.66
C THR A 26 -8.81 19.11 -43.41
N VAL A 27 -10.06 19.25 -42.94
CA VAL A 27 -10.69 18.42 -41.94
C VAL A 27 -11.65 17.46 -42.62
N ARG A 28 -11.37 16.15 -42.58
CA ARG A 28 -12.27 15.12 -43.11
C ARG A 28 -13.29 14.74 -42.05
N LEU A 29 -14.58 14.93 -42.33
CA LEU A 29 -15.70 14.68 -41.42
C LEU A 29 -16.28 13.25 -41.53
N GLY A 30 -15.95 12.55 -42.61
CA GLY A 30 -16.62 11.25 -42.92
C GLY A 30 -18.00 11.46 -43.56
N LYS A 31 -18.87 10.47 -43.40
CA LYS A 31 -20.27 10.56 -43.87
C LYS A 31 -21.08 11.43 -42.91
N CYS A 32 -21.52 12.59 -43.33
CA CYS A 32 -22.44 13.47 -42.59
C CYS A 32 -23.31 14.25 -43.57
N ASP A 33 -24.42 14.79 -43.08
CA ASP A 33 -25.30 15.65 -43.89
C ASP A 33 -24.66 17.06 -44.08
N LYS A 34 -25.22 17.80 -45.01
CA LYS A 34 -24.72 19.13 -45.37
C LYS A 34 -24.88 20.14 -44.20
N ARG A 35 -25.95 20.02 -43.41
CA ARG A 35 -26.25 20.92 -42.30
C ARG A 35 -25.24 20.77 -41.16
N THR A 36 -24.91 19.50 -40.80
CA THR A 36 -23.88 19.18 -39.85
C THR A 36 -22.49 19.70 -40.30
N ALA A 37 -22.13 19.50 -41.56
CA ALA A 37 -20.86 20.02 -42.09
C ALA A 37 -20.79 21.55 -42.05
N GLN A 38 -21.91 22.25 -42.30
CA GLN A 38 -22.00 23.71 -42.20
C GLN A 38 -21.84 24.18 -40.75
N ALA A 39 -22.50 23.55 -39.79
CA ALA A 39 -22.36 23.89 -38.38
C ALA A 39 -20.89 23.78 -37.92
N ILE A 40 -20.22 22.69 -38.29
CA ILE A 40 -18.80 22.48 -37.95
C ILE A 40 -17.89 23.53 -38.64
N ALA A 41 -18.19 23.88 -39.90
CA ALA A 41 -17.44 24.90 -40.66
C ALA A 41 -17.49 26.28 -39.95
N ILE A 42 -18.67 26.64 -39.44
CA ILE A 42 -18.84 27.90 -38.68
C ILE A 42 -17.93 27.94 -37.45
N HIS A 43 -17.88 26.83 -36.65
CA HIS A 43 -17.02 26.76 -35.51
C HIS A 43 -15.53 26.80 -35.89
N ILE A 44 -15.13 26.16 -37.00
CA ILE A 44 -13.74 26.22 -37.50
C ILE A 44 -13.39 27.63 -37.91
N GLU A 45 -14.28 28.37 -38.58
CA GLU A 45 -14.06 29.79 -38.95
C GLU A 45 -13.93 30.67 -37.70
N ALA A 46 -14.78 30.44 -36.67
CA ALA A 46 -14.70 31.16 -35.41
C ALA A 46 -13.36 30.95 -34.70
N LEU A 47 -12.84 29.71 -34.70
CA LEU A 47 -11.53 29.35 -34.14
C LEU A 47 -10.39 30.05 -34.91
N LEU A 48 -10.42 30.01 -36.24
CA LEU A 48 -9.43 30.70 -37.08
C LEU A 48 -9.46 32.22 -36.85
N ALA A 49 -10.63 32.82 -36.78
CA ALA A 49 -10.80 34.24 -36.52
C ALA A 49 -10.28 34.63 -35.13
N ALA A 50 -10.55 33.83 -34.11
CA ALA A 50 -10.03 34.03 -32.75
C ALA A 50 -8.48 33.98 -32.73
N GLN A 51 -7.88 33.01 -33.43
CA GLN A 51 -6.42 32.88 -33.52
C GLN A 51 -5.75 34.05 -34.23
N VAL A 52 -6.33 34.52 -35.33
CA VAL A 52 -5.79 35.66 -36.07
C VAL A 52 -5.85 36.98 -35.30
N ARG A 53 -6.96 37.19 -34.60
CA ARG A 53 -7.24 38.43 -33.89
C ARG A 53 -6.75 38.46 -32.45
N GLY A 54 -6.28 37.31 -31.91
CA GLY A 54 -5.93 37.18 -30.48
C GLY A 54 -7.10 37.39 -29.53
N LEU A 55 -8.33 37.18 -30.01
CA LEU A 55 -9.58 37.37 -29.26
C LEU A 55 -10.02 36.06 -28.59
N PRO A 56 -10.80 36.16 -27.49
CA PRO A 56 -11.39 34.96 -26.86
C PRO A 56 -12.32 34.23 -27.85
N ILE A 57 -12.37 32.91 -27.75
CA ILE A 57 -13.25 32.06 -28.55
C ILE A 57 -14.71 32.42 -28.23
N PRO A 58 -15.59 32.59 -29.22
CA PRO A 58 -17.01 32.89 -28.99
C PRO A 58 -17.69 31.83 -28.09
N PRO A 59 -18.63 32.24 -27.23
CA PRO A 59 -19.25 31.36 -26.23
C PRO A 59 -19.86 30.05 -26.81
N ASP A 60 -20.54 30.17 -27.94
CA ASP A 60 -21.19 29.03 -28.63
C ASP A 60 -20.12 28.04 -29.13
N THR A 61 -19.01 28.54 -29.66
CA THR A 61 -17.89 27.69 -30.10
C THR A 61 -17.15 27.08 -28.90
N ALA A 62 -17.02 27.81 -27.79
CA ALA A 62 -16.44 27.27 -26.55
C ALA A 62 -17.30 26.16 -25.94
N THR A 63 -18.63 26.30 -25.99
CA THR A 63 -19.57 25.25 -25.55
C THR A 63 -19.49 24.04 -26.46
N TRP A 64 -19.52 24.22 -27.76
CA TRP A 64 -19.35 23.17 -28.74
C TRP A 64 -18.02 22.39 -28.54
N LEU A 65 -16.91 23.09 -28.25
CA LEU A 65 -15.62 22.46 -27.96
C LEU A 65 -15.61 21.60 -26.69
N LYS A 66 -16.39 21.97 -25.68
CA LYS A 66 -16.52 21.17 -24.44
C LYS A 66 -17.26 19.86 -24.72
N GLU A 67 -18.24 19.87 -25.60
CA GLU A 67 -19.06 18.72 -25.97
C GLU A 67 -18.40 17.88 -27.07
N LEU A 68 -17.38 18.42 -27.75
CA LEU A 68 -16.72 17.74 -28.84
C LEU A 68 -15.75 16.67 -28.32
N HIS A 69 -16.03 15.41 -28.61
CA HIS A 69 -15.22 14.27 -28.24
C HIS A 69 -14.80 13.44 -29.47
N GLY A 70 -13.83 12.54 -29.29
CA GLY A 70 -13.42 11.57 -30.30
C GLY A 70 -12.62 12.14 -31.47
N GLU A 71 -12.70 11.48 -32.62
CA GLU A 71 -11.82 11.64 -33.77
C GLU A 71 -11.77 13.09 -34.33
N LEU A 72 -12.90 13.80 -34.31
CA LEU A 72 -12.95 15.17 -34.81
C LEU A 72 -12.13 16.12 -33.93
N ARG A 73 -12.21 15.98 -32.59
CA ARG A 73 -11.39 16.79 -31.68
C ARG A 73 -9.90 16.55 -31.89
N GLU A 74 -9.49 15.29 -32.06
CA GLU A 74 -8.09 14.94 -32.35
C GLU A 74 -7.59 15.56 -33.66
N LYS A 75 -8.45 15.56 -34.70
CA LYS A 75 -8.12 16.20 -35.97
C LYS A 75 -7.92 17.70 -35.81
N LEU A 76 -8.77 18.39 -35.04
CA LEU A 76 -8.62 19.82 -34.77
C LEU A 76 -7.34 20.13 -33.95
N VAL A 77 -7.00 19.29 -33.00
CA VAL A 77 -5.74 19.39 -32.23
C VAL A 77 -4.53 19.20 -33.14
N LYS A 78 -4.50 18.14 -33.99
CA LYS A 78 -3.42 17.90 -34.96
C LYS A 78 -3.23 19.03 -35.94
N LEU A 79 -4.30 19.74 -36.28
CA LEU A 79 -4.25 20.92 -37.16
C LEU A 79 -3.92 22.22 -36.38
N GLY A 80 -3.79 22.16 -35.05
CA GLY A 80 -3.47 23.29 -34.19
C GLY A 80 -4.59 24.33 -34.08
N LEU A 81 -5.84 23.94 -34.39
CA LEU A 81 -7.02 24.81 -34.22
C LEU A 81 -7.54 24.84 -32.79
N VAL A 82 -7.22 23.80 -32.05
CA VAL A 82 -7.58 23.61 -30.62
C VAL A 82 -6.33 23.22 -29.88
N GLU A 83 -6.11 23.81 -28.72
CA GLU A 83 -5.05 23.33 -27.84
C GLU A 83 -5.33 21.89 -27.40
N ALA A 84 -4.29 21.08 -27.44
CA ALA A 84 -4.38 19.78 -26.80
C ALA A 84 -4.80 19.99 -25.35
N PRO A 85 -5.76 19.22 -24.81
CA PRO A 85 -6.04 19.30 -23.41
C PRO A 85 -4.71 19.14 -22.68
N LYS A 86 -4.39 20.04 -21.74
CA LYS A 86 -3.25 19.88 -20.83
C LYS A 86 -3.50 18.59 -20.02
N CYS A 87 -3.11 17.47 -20.59
CA CYS A 87 -3.15 16.21 -19.85
C CYS A 87 -2.01 16.23 -18.87
N MET A 88 -2.36 16.04 -17.61
CA MET A 88 -1.41 15.89 -16.53
C MET A 88 -0.47 14.72 -16.81
N THR A 89 0.83 14.91 -16.62
CA THR A 89 1.79 13.82 -16.71
C THR A 89 1.67 12.89 -15.51
N LEU A 90 2.15 11.67 -15.64
CA LEU A 90 2.19 10.71 -14.52
C LEU A 90 3.01 11.26 -13.35
N GLY A 91 4.12 11.96 -13.64
CA GLY A 91 4.96 12.60 -12.63
C GLY A 91 4.20 13.65 -11.81
N GLU A 92 3.59 14.62 -12.51
CA GLU A 92 2.79 15.69 -11.87
C GLU A 92 1.63 15.11 -11.03
N PHE A 93 0.92 14.13 -11.57
CA PHE A 93 -0.18 13.48 -10.86
C PHE A 93 0.29 12.75 -9.60
N LEU A 94 1.35 11.95 -9.68
CA LEU A 94 1.88 11.18 -8.56
C LEU A 94 2.46 12.07 -7.46
N GLN A 95 3.09 13.17 -7.83
CA GLN A 95 3.55 14.18 -6.87
C GLN A 95 2.36 14.80 -6.13
N SER A 96 1.37 15.30 -6.86
CA SER A 96 0.14 15.84 -6.28
C SER A 96 -0.62 14.83 -5.42
N TYR A 97 -0.64 13.55 -5.83
CA TYR A 97 -1.22 12.47 -5.05
C TYR A 97 -0.52 12.30 -3.69
N LEU A 98 0.82 12.29 -3.65
CA LEU A 98 1.58 12.18 -2.41
C LEU A 98 1.38 13.37 -1.48
N GLU A 99 1.32 14.59 -2.02
CA GLU A 99 1.08 15.82 -1.28
C GLU A 99 -0.30 15.84 -0.61
N ARG A 100 -1.34 15.38 -1.30
CA ARG A 100 -2.70 15.28 -0.73
C ARG A 100 -2.85 14.18 0.32
N HIS A 101 -1.98 13.16 0.31
CA HIS A 101 -2.07 12.01 1.23
C HIS A 101 -1.17 12.16 2.47
N THR A 102 -1.04 13.38 3.00
CA THR A 102 -0.26 13.68 4.22
C THR A 102 -0.84 13.05 5.49
N HIS A 103 -2.15 12.78 5.49
CA HIS A 103 -2.84 12.11 6.60
C HIS A 103 -2.44 10.64 6.79
N VAL A 104 -1.70 10.04 5.85
CA VAL A 104 -1.24 8.64 5.92
C VAL A 104 -0.03 8.54 6.85
N LYS A 105 0.02 7.49 7.73
CA LYS A 105 1.17 7.25 8.62
C LYS A 105 2.47 7.15 7.82
N GLU A 106 3.57 7.67 8.38
CA GLU A 106 4.91 7.73 7.75
C GLU A 106 5.34 6.38 7.14
N ALA A 107 5.18 5.28 7.91
CA ALA A 107 5.47 3.93 7.42
C ALA A 107 4.70 3.55 6.15
N SER A 108 3.44 3.96 6.04
CA SER A 108 2.60 3.71 4.87
C SER A 108 2.99 4.60 3.70
N ARG A 109 3.35 5.87 3.97
CA ARG A 109 3.86 6.79 2.94
C ARG A 109 5.13 6.24 2.27
N GLY A 110 6.07 5.70 3.05
CA GLY A 110 7.27 5.06 2.52
C GLY A 110 6.98 3.90 1.56
N VAL A 111 5.95 3.09 1.86
CA VAL A 111 5.54 1.97 0.98
C VAL A 111 4.84 2.48 -0.29
N ILE A 112 3.99 3.51 -0.19
CA ILE A 112 3.35 4.16 -1.34
C ILE A 112 4.43 4.79 -2.24
N ALA A 113 5.35 5.56 -1.66
CA ALA A 113 6.46 6.19 -2.39
C ALA A 113 7.32 5.17 -3.16
N GLN A 114 7.48 3.95 -2.62
CA GLN A 114 8.15 2.87 -3.35
C GLN A 114 7.36 2.39 -4.57
N THR A 115 6.02 2.37 -4.49
CA THR A 115 5.15 2.05 -5.63
C THR A 115 5.20 3.16 -6.67
N VAL A 116 5.15 4.43 -6.23
CA VAL A 116 5.31 5.60 -7.10
C VAL A 116 6.62 5.54 -7.88
N ARG A 117 7.75 5.27 -7.22
CA ARG A 117 9.04 5.08 -7.91
C ARG A 117 9.01 3.97 -8.96
N ASN A 118 8.29 2.87 -8.71
CA ASN A 118 8.15 1.80 -9.71
C ASN A 118 7.32 2.25 -10.91
N LEU A 119 6.24 3.00 -10.70
CA LEU A 119 5.42 3.56 -11.78
C LEU A 119 6.26 4.50 -12.66
N LEU A 120 6.97 5.44 -12.04
CA LEU A 120 7.84 6.39 -12.76
C LEU A 120 9.00 5.69 -13.48
N THR A 121 9.59 4.64 -12.88
CA THR A 121 10.67 3.87 -13.52
C THR A 121 10.18 3.09 -14.75
N TYR A 122 8.95 2.62 -14.75
CA TYR A 122 8.40 1.79 -15.83
C TYR A 122 7.78 2.62 -16.95
N PHE A 123 6.91 3.58 -16.61
CA PHE A 123 6.16 4.37 -17.58
C PHE A 123 6.89 5.66 -18.02
N GLY A 124 7.79 6.17 -17.18
CA GLY A 124 8.39 7.50 -17.35
C GLY A 124 7.59 8.61 -16.66
N GLU A 125 8.29 9.66 -16.29
CA GLU A 125 7.70 10.82 -15.59
C GLU A 125 6.82 11.64 -16.52
N ASP A 126 7.23 11.80 -17.79
CA ASP A 126 6.53 12.57 -18.82
C ASP A 126 5.39 11.81 -19.49
N CYS A 127 5.16 10.54 -19.10
CA CYS A 127 4.05 9.75 -19.64
C CYS A 127 2.71 10.41 -19.31
N ARG A 128 1.85 10.57 -20.30
CA ARG A 128 0.49 11.07 -20.07
C ARG A 128 -0.32 10.03 -19.32
N ILE A 129 -1.00 10.45 -18.24
CA ILE A 129 -1.76 9.54 -17.39
C ILE A 129 -2.92 8.85 -18.14
N ASP A 130 -3.52 9.54 -19.11
CA ASP A 130 -4.64 9.05 -19.94
C ASP A 130 -4.20 8.10 -21.07
N SER A 131 -2.90 8.00 -21.35
CA SER A 131 -2.36 7.08 -22.35
C SER A 131 -2.06 5.69 -21.81
N ILE A 132 -2.09 5.49 -20.49
CA ILE A 132 -1.80 4.20 -19.87
C ILE A 132 -2.98 3.25 -20.03
N THR A 133 -2.75 2.13 -20.74
CA THR A 133 -3.77 1.12 -21.02
C THR A 133 -3.76 -0.03 -20.01
N ALA A 134 -4.86 -0.80 -19.94
CA ALA A 134 -4.95 -2.01 -19.13
C ALA A 134 -3.91 -3.07 -19.53
N GLY A 135 -3.60 -3.20 -20.84
CA GLY A 135 -2.53 -4.09 -21.31
C GLY A 135 -1.16 -3.69 -20.77
N GLN A 136 -0.84 -2.40 -20.77
CA GLN A 136 0.41 -1.90 -20.18
C GLN A 136 0.45 -2.09 -18.67
N ALA A 137 -0.67 -2.02 -17.96
CA ALA A 137 -0.74 -2.34 -16.54
C ALA A 137 -0.45 -3.83 -16.26
N ASP A 138 -0.91 -4.74 -17.15
CA ASP A 138 -0.55 -6.17 -17.06
C ASP A 138 0.95 -6.40 -17.33
N ASP A 139 1.55 -5.69 -18.26
CA ASP A 139 2.99 -5.77 -18.52
C ASP A 139 3.80 -5.17 -17.37
N PHE A 140 3.34 -4.10 -16.74
CA PHE A 140 3.92 -3.59 -15.49
C PHE A 140 3.89 -4.63 -14.36
N ARG A 141 2.79 -5.40 -14.24
CA ARG A 141 2.70 -6.52 -13.29
C ARG A 141 3.79 -7.57 -13.56
N LYS A 142 3.97 -7.98 -14.82
CA LYS A 142 5.02 -8.95 -15.23
C LYS A 142 6.41 -8.39 -14.91
N TRP A 143 6.64 -7.12 -15.20
CA TRP A 143 7.89 -6.43 -14.89
C TRP A 143 8.19 -6.40 -13.38
N LEU A 144 7.19 -6.14 -12.52
CA LEU A 144 7.35 -6.24 -11.07
C LEU A 144 7.72 -7.65 -10.62
N LEU A 145 7.09 -8.69 -11.16
CA LEU A 145 7.39 -10.09 -10.86
C LEU A 145 8.82 -10.46 -11.28
N ALA A 146 9.31 -9.92 -12.38
CA ALA A 146 10.68 -10.10 -12.85
C ALA A 146 11.74 -9.33 -12.04
N GLY A 147 11.31 -8.52 -11.03
CA GLY A 147 12.21 -7.84 -10.11
C GLY A 147 12.22 -6.32 -10.20
N GLY A 148 11.47 -5.69 -11.11
CA GLY A 148 11.28 -4.26 -11.23
C GLY A 148 12.59 -3.48 -11.18
N ARG A 149 13.31 -3.32 -12.29
CA ARG A 149 14.63 -2.68 -12.30
C ARG A 149 14.59 -1.24 -11.81
N SER A 150 15.37 -0.94 -10.78
CA SER A 150 15.83 0.43 -10.57
C SER A 150 17.12 0.62 -11.37
N PRO A 151 17.27 1.71 -12.12
CA PRO A 151 18.51 2.01 -12.86
C PRO A 151 19.77 2.07 -11.98
N ARG A 152 19.57 2.24 -10.66
CA ARG A 152 20.66 2.38 -9.67
C ARG A 152 21.14 1.06 -9.05
N GLN A 153 20.58 -0.10 -9.41
CA GLN A 153 21.03 -1.40 -8.89
C GLN A 153 21.73 -2.21 -9.99
N PRO A 154 23.07 -2.27 -10.01
CA PRO A 154 23.84 -3.00 -11.02
C PRO A 154 23.82 -4.52 -10.84
N LYS A 155 23.30 -5.04 -9.71
CA LYS A 155 23.21 -6.48 -9.43
C LYS A 155 21.95 -7.07 -10.03
N LYS A 156 22.04 -8.34 -10.50
CA LYS A 156 20.93 -9.12 -11.08
C LYS A 156 19.63 -8.88 -10.32
N PRO A 157 18.55 -8.47 -10.98
CA PRO A 157 17.28 -8.17 -10.31
C PRO A 157 16.76 -9.44 -9.64
N LYS A 158 16.61 -9.37 -8.31
CA LYS A 158 15.93 -10.43 -7.58
C LYS A 158 14.44 -10.26 -7.79
N ALA A 159 13.77 -11.31 -8.26
CA ALA A 159 12.32 -11.35 -8.39
C ALA A 159 11.64 -10.87 -7.10
N LEU A 160 10.62 -10.02 -7.23
CA LEU A 160 9.85 -9.58 -6.07
C LEU A 160 8.94 -10.70 -5.59
N ALA A 161 8.84 -10.85 -4.28
CA ALA A 161 7.91 -11.80 -3.69
C ALA A 161 6.46 -11.48 -4.11
N PRO A 162 5.62 -12.49 -4.41
CA PRO A 162 4.22 -12.30 -4.82
C PRO A 162 3.43 -11.38 -3.90
N ALA A 163 3.59 -11.50 -2.58
CA ALA A 163 2.96 -10.61 -1.60
C ALA A 163 3.40 -9.14 -1.74
N THR A 164 4.64 -8.87 -2.17
CA THR A 164 5.12 -7.51 -2.45
C THR A 164 4.45 -6.95 -3.69
N VAL A 165 4.37 -7.74 -4.76
CA VAL A 165 3.69 -7.36 -6.00
C VAL A 165 2.19 -7.14 -5.75
N HIS A 166 1.52 -8.05 -5.01
CA HIS A 166 0.12 -7.90 -4.60
C HIS A 166 -0.14 -6.53 -3.96
N ARG A 167 0.69 -6.15 -2.99
CA ARG A 167 0.55 -4.87 -2.28
C ARG A 167 0.79 -3.68 -3.20
N ARG A 168 1.84 -3.71 -4.04
CA ARG A 168 2.13 -2.62 -4.98
C ARG A 168 0.99 -2.42 -5.98
N LEU A 169 0.44 -3.49 -6.53
CA LEU A 169 -0.72 -3.41 -7.42
C LEU A 169 -1.98 -2.91 -6.68
N GLY A 170 -2.12 -3.23 -5.38
CA GLY A 170 -3.15 -2.63 -4.53
C GLY A 170 -3.02 -1.10 -4.44
N HIS A 171 -1.81 -0.59 -4.25
CA HIS A 171 -1.55 0.85 -4.27
C HIS A 171 -1.78 1.47 -5.66
N CYS A 172 -1.39 0.80 -6.75
CA CYS A 172 -1.70 1.27 -8.11
C CYS A 172 -3.21 1.42 -8.31
N ARG A 173 -4.02 0.44 -7.87
CA ARG A 173 -5.49 0.55 -7.93
C ARG A 173 -6.00 1.79 -7.19
N SER A 174 -5.50 2.05 -5.98
CA SER A 174 -5.93 3.22 -5.19
C SER A 174 -5.50 4.54 -5.84
N ILE A 175 -4.28 4.61 -6.37
CA ILE A 175 -3.74 5.78 -7.06
C ILE A 175 -4.57 6.11 -8.31
N PHE A 176 -4.80 5.14 -9.18
CA PHE A 176 -5.55 5.37 -10.41
C PHE A 176 -7.07 5.50 -10.19
N ALA A 177 -7.62 4.94 -9.11
CA ALA A 177 -8.98 5.25 -8.69
C ALA A 177 -9.14 6.71 -8.25
N ASP A 178 -8.10 7.30 -7.66
CA ASP A 178 -8.08 8.74 -7.36
C ASP A 178 -8.03 9.59 -8.64
N ALA A 179 -7.27 9.17 -9.65
CA ALA A 179 -7.25 9.84 -10.96
C ALA A 179 -8.64 9.83 -11.64
N VAL A 180 -9.38 8.73 -11.53
CA VAL A 180 -10.77 8.66 -12.02
C VAL A 180 -11.68 9.61 -11.24
N ARG A 181 -11.59 9.64 -9.91
CA ARG A 181 -12.37 10.59 -9.09
C ARG A 181 -12.09 12.05 -9.43
N GLN A 182 -10.85 12.37 -9.79
CA GLN A 182 -10.45 13.69 -10.24
C GLN A 182 -10.81 13.99 -11.71
N LYS A 183 -11.43 13.02 -12.40
CA LYS A 183 -11.80 13.13 -13.82
C LYS A 183 -10.61 13.35 -14.76
N LEU A 184 -9.41 12.92 -14.36
CA LEU A 184 -8.21 12.95 -15.19
C LEU A 184 -8.19 11.84 -16.24
N ILE A 185 -8.82 10.71 -15.91
CA ILE A 185 -9.02 9.53 -16.78
C ILE A 185 -10.46 9.04 -16.64
N ALA A 186 -11.01 8.43 -17.67
CA ALA A 186 -12.37 7.89 -17.63
C ALA A 186 -12.46 6.62 -16.79
N GLU A 187 -11.48 5.73 -16.91
CA GLU A 187 -11.42 4.46 -16.18
C GLU A 187 -9.98 4.14 -15.74
N SER A 188 -9.85 3.35 -14.68
CA SER A 188 -8.55 2.96 -14.16
C SER A 188 -7.94 1.79 -14.94
N PRO A 189 -6.74 1.93 -15.51
CA PRO A 189 -6.06 0.82 -16.19
C PRO A 189 -5.69 -0.33 -15.23
N PHE A 190 -5.72 -0.09 -13.92
CA PHE A 190 -5.44 -1.10 -12.90
C PHE A 190 -6.70 -1.71 -12.27
N ALA A 191 -7.93 -1.36 -12.69
CA ALA A 191 -9.17 -1.85 -12.07
C ALA A 191 -9.28 -3.37 -12.12
N GLY A 192 -9.08 -3.97 -13.29
CA GLY A 192 -9.21 -5.41 -13.56
C GLY A 192 -7.94 -6.24 -13.30
N ILE A 193 -6.83 -5.62 -12.88
CA ILE A 193 -5.55 -6.33 -12.80
C ILE A 193 -5.59 -7.49 -11.80
N LYS A 194 -5.16 -8.68 -12.24
CA LYS A 194 -5.02 -9.85 -11.36
C LYS A 194 -3.81 -9.66 -10.44
N ARG A 195 -4.05 -9.63 -9.14
CA ARG A 195 -2.98 -9.58 -8.13
C ARG A 195 -2.54 -11.01 -7.78
N PRO A 196 -1.23 -11.29 -7.70
CA PRO A 196 -0.75 -12.60 -7.26
C PRO A 196 -1.20 -12.86 -5.82
N GLU A 197 -1.34 -14.12 -5.46
CA GLU A 197 -1.72 -14.50 -4.09
C GLU A 197 -0.67 -13.98 -3.09
N ALA A 198 -1.14 -13.33 -2.02
CA ALA A 198 -0.28 -12.77 -0.99
C ALA A 198 0.04 -13.78 0.12
N ARG A 199 -0.81 -14.80 0.28
CA ARG A 199 -0.70 -15.80 1.32
C ARG A 199 0.41 -16.80 0.97
N ASN A 200 1.31 -17.01 1.92
CA ASN A 200 2.36 -18.02 1.80
C ASN A 200 2.37 -18.83 3.12
N ARG A 201 1.82 -20.02 3.06
CA ARG A 201 1.72 -20.95 4.20
C ARG A 201 3.06 -21.54 4.61
N ASP A 202 4.01 -21.68 3.69
CA ASP A 202 5.36 -22.22 3.98
C ASP A 202 6.14 -21.34 4.97
N ARG A 203 5.67 -20.12 5.21
CA ARG A 203 6.24 -19.20 6.19
C ARG A 203 5.52 -19.24 7.55
N GLN A 204 4.54 -20.08 7.73
CA GLN A 204 3.94 -20.37 9.03
C GLN A 204 4.80 -21.38 9.76
N ALA A 205 5.00 -21.16 11.03
CA ALA A 205 5.71 -22.07 11.91
C ALA A 205 5.13 -21.96 13.32
N TYR A 206 4.71 -23.05 13.88
CA TYR A 206 4.39 -23.11 15.30
C TYR A 206 5.69 -23.15 16.09
N VAL A 207 5.77 -22.32 17.11
CA VAL A 207 6.94 -22.23 18.00
C VAL A 207 6.50 -22.70 19.38
N PRO A 208 6.93 -23.87 19.83
CA PRO A 208 6.59 -24.39 21.16
C PRO A 208 7.03 -23.45 22.29
N ALA A 209 6.34 -23.49 23.42
CA ALA A 209 6.62 -22.60 24.55
C ALA A 209 8.01 -22.87 25.16
N ASP A 210 8.38 -24.16 25.31
CA ASP A 210 9.67 -24.61 25.86
C ASP A 210 10.88 -24.04 25.11
N VAL A 211 10.77 -23.87 23.78
CA VAL A 211 11.81 -23.21 22.95
C VAL A 211 12.06 -21.78 23.42
N ILE A 212 10.99 -21.04 23.73
CA ILE A 212 11.12 -19.66 24.18
C ILE A 212 11.54 -19.59 25.64
N GLU A 213 11.05 -20.46 26.49
CA GLU A 213 11.50 -20.58 27.89
C GLU A 213 13.00 -20.85 27.98
N ARG A 214 13.49 -21.76 27.14
CA ARG A 214 14.92 -22.02 27.03
C ARG A 214 15.69 -20.77 26.60
N LEU A 215 15.23 -20.05 25.58
CA LEU A 215 15.85 -18.80 25.13
C LEU A 215 15.84 -17.73 26.23
N ILE A 216 14.73 -17.58 26.95
CA ILE A 216 14.59 -16.64 28.04
C ILE A 216 15.62 -16.94 29.14
N ARG A 217 15.70 -18.19 29.55
CA ARG A 217 16.57 -18.62 30.64
C ARG A 217 18.05 -18.56 30.29
N GLU A 218 18.43 -19.01 29.09
CA GLU A 218 19.83 -19.27 28.74
C GLU A 218 20.46 -18.15 27.90
N GLN A 219 19.68 -17.42 27.12
CA GLN A 219 20.23 -16.57 26.05
C GLN A 219 19.80 -15.10 26.10
N ALA A 220 18.72 -14.78 26.82
CA ALA A 220 18.23 -13.41 26.90
C ALA A 220 19.23 -12.51 27.66
N PRO A 221 19.72 -11.41 27.04
CA PRO A 221 20.82 -10.65 27.61
C PRO A 221 20.41 -9.66 28.73
N SER A 222 19.12 -9.47 28.98
CA SER A 222 18.61 -8.57 30.02
C SER A 222 17.16 -8.92 30.38
N ALA A 223 16.69 -8.39 31.52
CA ALA A 223 15.30 -8.49 31.96
C ALA A 223 14.31 -8.03 30.87
N GLU A 224 14.59 -6.90 30.23
CA GLU A 224 13.75 -6.40 29.13
C GLU A 224 13.70 -7.36 27.94
N TRP A 225 14.76 -8.08 27.61
CA TRP A 225 14.74 -9.10 26.56
C TRP A 225 13.93 -10.34 26.98
N ARG A 226 14.00 -10.75 28.24
CA ARG A 226 13.18 -11.83 28.80
C ARG A 226 11.70 -11.47 28.67
N LEU A 227 11.32 -10.30 29.16
CA LEU A 227 9.96 -9.79 29.05
C LEU A 227 9.49 -9.65 27.59
N LEU A 228 10.34 -9.14 26.69
CA LEU A 228 9.99 -8.98 25.28
C LEU A 228 9.63 -10.31 24.60
N LEU A 229 10.42 -11.36 24.88
CA LEU A 229 10.15 -12.71 24.36
C LEU A 229 8.87 -13.28 24.97
N ALA A 230 8.66 -13.12 26.28
CA ALA A 230 7.45 -13.56 26.97
C ALA A 230 6.20 -12.86 26.44
N LEU A 231 6.20 -11.54 26.30
CA LEU A 231 5.08 -10.78 25.75
C LEU A 231 4.76 -11.20 24.31
N ALA A 232 5.80 -11.44 23.50
CA ALA A 232 5.61 -11.87 22.11
C ALA A 232 5.02 -13.28 22.00
N ARG A 233 5.48 -14.21 22.85
CA ARG A 233 5.09 -15.62 22.78
C ARG A 233 3.79 -15.94 23.53
N TYR A 234 3.54 -15.32 24.68
CA TYR A 234 2.38 -15.65 25.51
C TYR A 234 1.21 -14.70 25.29
N LEU A 235 1.46 -13.39 25.12
CA LEU A 235 0.39 -12.41 24.87
C LEU A 235 0.28 -12.00 23.40
N GLY A 236 1.16 -12.49 22.53
CA GLY A 236 1.12 -12.23 21.11
C GLY A 236 1.27 -10.76 20.73
N LEU A 237 2.02 -9.95 21.46
CA LEU A 237 2.24 -8.54 21.15
C LEU A 237 2.97 -8.34 19.82
N ARG A 238 2.61 -7.29 19.10
CA ARG A 238 3.26 -6.92 17.82
C ARG A 238 4.60 -6.22 18.07
N VAL A 239 5.67 -6.99 18.02
CA VAL A 239 7.05 -6.48 18.21
C VAL A 239 7.53 -5.76 16.95
N PRO A 240 8.18 -4.59 17.08
CA PRO A 240 8.51 -3.86 18.32
C PRO A 240 7.45 -2.85 18.77
N SER A 241 6.47 -2.52 17.93
CA SER A 241 5.61 -1.34 18.09
C SER A 241 4.77 -1.34 19.38
N GLU A 242 4.18 -2.47 19.76
CA GLU A 242 3.32 -2.54 20.95
C GLU A 242 4.15 -2.58 22.25
N PRO A 243 5.16 -3.46 22.42
CA PRO A 243 6.00 -3.43 23.62
C PRO A 243 6.65 -2.08 23.87
N PHE A 244 7.18 -1.43 22.83
CA PHE A 244 7.85 -0.14 22.99
C PHE A 244 6.89 1.04 23.24
N SER A 245 5.60 0.83 23.16
CA SER A 245 4.58 1.81 23.52
C SER A 245 4.02 1.60 24.93
N LEU A 246 4.43 0.53 25.62
CA LEU A 246 3.97 0.25 26.98
C LEU A 246 4.62 1.18 27.98
N THR A 247 3.78 1.80 28.81
CA THR A 247 4.16 2.57 29.98
C THR A 247 3.72 1.82 31.24
N TRP A 248 4.21 2.21 32.41
CA TRP A 248 3.84 1.56 33.67
C TRP A 248 2.34 1.77 34.01
N ASP A 249 1.74 2.89 33.64
CA ASP A 249 0.29 3.12 33.78
C ASP A 249 -0.57 2.17 32.93
N CYS A 250 0.04 1.42 32.02
CA CYS A 250 -0.65 0.37 31.27
C CYS A 250 -0.87 -0.90 32.10
N VAL A 251 -0.20 -1.05 33.25
CA VAL A 251 -0.24 -2.25 34.08
C VAL A 251 -1.22 -2.07 35.22
N ASP A 252 -2.28 -2.84 35.22
CA ASP A 252 -3.18 -3.01 36.36
C ASP A 252 -2.72 -4.25 37.16
N TRP A 253 -1.92 -3.99 38.20
CA TRP A 253 -1.32 -5.07 39.02
C TRP A 253 -2.38 -5.83 39.84
N GLU A 254 -3.41 -5.13 40.31
CA GLU A 254 -4.48 -5.71 41.12
C GLU A 254 -5.30 -6.71 40.31
N LYS A 255 -5.75 -6.29 39.12
CA LYS A 255 -6.58 -7.13 38.24
C LYS A 255 -5.75 -7.98 37.29
N GLN A 256 -4.42 -7.90 37.35
CA GLN A 256 -3.49 -8.57 36.46
C GLN A 256 -3.86 -8.36 34.97
N ARG A 257 -4.04 -7.12 34.57
CA ARG A 257 -4.39 -6.73 33.21
C ARG A 257 -3.36 -5.76 32.64
N LEU A 258 -3.13 -5.90 31.34
CA LEU A 258 -2.23 -5.02 30.59
C LEU A 258 -3.03 -4.29 29.50
N ARG A 259 -3.05 -2.97 29.55
CA ARG A 259 -3.60 -2.13 28.50
C ARG A 259 -2.56 -1.92 27.41
N VAL A 260 -2.73 -2.59 26.26
CA VAL A 260 -1.77 -2.58 25.16
C VAL A 260 -2.15 -1.52 24.14
N PRO A 261 -1.39 -0.44 23.96
CA PRO A 261 -1.58 0.52 22.88
C PRO A 261 -1.44 -0.18 21.53
N SER A 262 -2.36 0.12 20.62
CA SER A 262 -2.43 -0.53 19.30
C SER A 262 -2.29 0.50 18.16
N PRO A 263 -1.09 1.06 17.93
CA PRO A 263 -0.89 2.13 16.93
C PRO A 263 -1.32 1.74 15.52
N LYS A 264 -1.33 0.45 15.20
CA LYS A 264 -1.72 -0.05 13.88
C LYS A 264 -3.22 0.08 13.62
N THR A 265 -4.06 -0.08 14.66
CA THR A 265 -5.53 -0.12 14.56
C THR A 265 -6.21 1.12 15.14
N GLU A 266 -5.44 2.08 15.64
CA GLU A 266 -5.91 3.33 16.24
C GLU A 266 -6.91 4.09 15.35
N ARG A 267 -6.61 4.22 14.05
CA ARG A 267 -7.48 4.89 13.07
C ARG A 267 -8.79 4.16 12.78
N SER A 268 -8.88 2.89 13.17
CA SER A 268 -10.08 2.07 13.04
C SER A 268 -10.90 2.04 14.34
N GLY A 269 -10.68 3.02 15.23
CA GLY A 269 -11.38 3.12 16.51
C GLY A 269 -10.86 2.17 17.61
N LYS A 270 -9.81 1.38 17.32
CA LYS A 270 -9.21 0.43 18.28
C LYS A 270 -7.79 0.90 18.65
N GLY A 271 -7.69 1.98 19.42
CA GLY A 271 -6.43 2.58 19.84
C GLY A 271 -5.68 1.75 20.89
N PHE A 272 -6.37 0.92 21.64
CA PHE A 272 -5.80 -0.01 22.63
C PHE A 272 -6.66 -1.26 22.75
N ARG A 273 -6.15 -2.25 23.43
CA ARG A 273 -6.87 -3.44 23.92
C ARG A 273 -6.39 -3.80 25.31
N VAL A 274 -7.19 -4.54 26.05
CA VAL A 274 -6.83 -5.07 27.37
C VAL A 274 -6.58 -6.56 27.24
N VAL A 275 -5.46 -7.04 27.78
CA VAL A 275 -5.07 -8.43 27.78
C VAL A 275 -4.80 -8.90 29.21
N PRO A 276 -5.03 -10.16 29.57
CA PRO A 276 -4.63 -10.68 30.87
C PRO A 276 -3.11 -10.75 30.96
N ILE A 277 -2.54 -10.49 32.14
CA ILE A 277 -1.15 -10.79 32.42
C ILE A 277 -1.09 -12.25 32.83
N LEU A 278 -0.63 -13.10 31.92
CA LEU A 278 -0.56 -14.52 32.16
C LEU A 278 0.54 -14.88 33.19
N PRO A 279 0.40 -15.99 33.95
CA PRO A 279 1.42 -16.41 34.91
C PRO A 279 2.82 -16.55 34.33
N GLN A 280 2.92 -16.91 33.04
CA GLN A 280 4.20 -17.03 32.31
C GLN A 280 4.86 -15.68 32.00
N VAL A 281 4.14 -14.57 32.15
CA VAL A 281 4.65 -13.22 31.87
C VAL A 281 4.94 -12.43 33.14
N LEU A 282 4.13 -12.65 34.18
CA LEU A 282 4.16 -11.90 35.43
C LEU A 282 5.55 -11.81 36.06
N PRO A 283 6.34 -12.90 36.21
CA PRO A 283 7.66 -12.83 36.83
C PRO A 283 8.63 -11.92 36.08
N TYR A 284 8.59 -11.93 34.75
CA TYR A 284 9.46 -11.09 33.92
C TYR A 284 9.04 -9.62 33.94
N LEU A 285 7.74 -9.37 34.09
CA LEU A 285 7.23 -7.99 34.23
C LEU A 285 7.65 -7.41 35.58
N GLN A 286 7.57 -8.21 36.66
CA GLN A 286 8.05 -7.82 37.99
C GLN A 286 9.57 -7.59 37.98
N GLU A 287 10.35 -8.49 37.37
CA GLU A 287 11.80 -8.33 37.23
C GLU A 287 12.19 -7.01 36.56
N VAL A 288 11.49 -6.62 35.50
CA VAL A 288 11.74 -5.34 34.81
C VAL A 288 11.29 -4.15 35.68
N TRP A 289 10.21 -4.30 36.46
CA TRP A 289 9.76 -3.27 37.39
C TRP A 289 10.82 -3.01 38.47
N ASP A 290 11.37 -4.06 39.09
CA ASP A 290 12.35 -3.98 40.13
C ASP A 290 13.68 -3.38 39.65
N GLN A 291 14.01 -3.54 38.36
CA GLN A 291 15.22 -3.00 37.74
C GLN A 291 15.00 -1.66 37.02
N ALA A 292 13.76 -1.15 37.00
CA ALA A 292 13.44 0.09 36.29
C ALA A 292 14.11 1.30 37.01
N PRO A 293 14.74 2.21 36.25
CA PRO A 293 15.25 3.46 36.81
C PRO A 293 14.12 4.28 37.45
N GLU A 294 14.43 4.95 38.57
CA GLU A 294 13.48 5.86 39.20
C GLU A 294 12.95 6.89 38.20
N GLY A 295 11.63 7.12 38.19
CA GLY A 295 10.97 8.03 37.26
C GLY A 295 10.84 7.50 35.83
N SER A 296 11.19 6.25 35.56
CA SER A 296 11.01 5.64 34.25
C SER A 296 9.53 5.52 33.88
N ILE A 297 9.13 6.12 32.76
CA ILE A 297 7.74 6.08 32.25
C ILE A 297 7.50 4.79 31.49
N TYR A 298 8.49 4.32 30.71
CA TYR A 298 8.32 3.18 29.80
C TYR A 298 8.83 1.88 30.41
N ILE A 299 8.10 0.78 30.18
CA ILE A 299 8.50 -0.58 30.61
C ILE A 299 9.83 -0.99 29.97
N PHE A 300 10.01 -0.70 28.68
CA PHE A 300 11.23 -1.01 27.93
C PHE A 300 12.18 0.19 27.89
N HIS A 301 12.66 0.65 29.04
CA HIS A 301 13.47 1.87 29.16
C HIS A 301 14.80 1.76 28.39
N HIS A 302 15.62 0.76 28.69
CA HIS A 302 16.97 0.62 28.12
C HIS A 302 16.95 0.23 26.64
N LEU A 303 16.05 -0.68 26.22
CA LEU A 303 15.89 -1.04 24.81
C LEU A 303 15.43 0.15 23.99
N ARG A 304 14.54 1.00 24.52
CA ARG A 304 14.09 2.23 23.86
C ARG A 304 15.22 3.22 23.71
N GLN A 305 16.01 3.48 24.75
CA GLN A 305 17.16 4.40 24.69
C GLN A 305 18.15 3.96 23.61
N ARG A 306 18.54 2.70 23.61
CA ARG A 306 19.47 2.15 22.63
C ARG A 306 18.99 2.25 21.18
N GLU A 307 17.70 2.11 20.95
CA GLU A 307 17.11 2.13 19.61
C GLU A 307 16.49 3.49 19.25
N SER A 308 16.48 4.47 20.16
CA SER A 308 15.84 5.78 19.96
C SER A 308 16.41 6.56 18.78
N ALA A 309 17.73 6.59 18.63
CA ALA A 309 18.38 7.26 17.49
C ALA A 309 17.92 6.68 16.13
N LYS A 310 17.82 5.35 16.04
CA LYS A 310 17.34 4.67 14.82
C LYS A 310 15.85 4.89 14.58
N ALA A 311 15.06 5.01 15.64
CA ALA A 311 13.64 5.30 15.54
C ALA A 311 13.38 6.76 15.15
N ALA A 312 14.17 7.70 15.68
CA ALA A 312 14.14 9.12 15.31
C ALA A 312 14.47 9.34 13.83
N ASP A 313 15.54 8.71 13.32
CA ASP A 313 15.93 8.75 11.91
C ASP A 313 14.84 8.29 10.96
N ARG A 314 14.00 7.36 11.38
CA ARG A 314 12.99 6.70 10.55
C ARG A 314 11.56 7.06 10.91
N GLY A 315 11.37 7.88 11.92
CA GLY A 315 10.08 8.42 12.33
C GLY A 315 9.14 7.44 13.07
N PHE A 316 9.55 6.16 13.30
CA PHE A 316 8.66 5.21 14.00
C PHE A 316 9.38 3.95 14.50
N TRP A 317 8.88 3.36 15.61
CA TRP A 317 9.45 2.15 16.23
C TRP A 317 9.42 0.90 15.35
N GLY A 318 8.51 0.78 14.39
CA GLY A 318 8.44 -0.34 13.46
C GLY A 318 9.68 -0.52 12.58
N SER A 319 10.56 0.47 12.50
CA SER A 319 11.83 0.43 11.76
C SER A 319 13.00 -0.15 12.58
N VAL A 320 12.84 -0.30 13.88
CA VAL A 320 13.87 -0.85 14.78
C VAL A 320 14.11 -2.32 14.49
N ASN A 321 15.38 -2.68 14.32
CA ASN A 321 15.76 -4.03 13.93
C ASN A 321 16.18 -4.89 15.13
N LEU A 322 15.22 -5.48 15.81
CA LEU A 322 15.49 -6.48 16.88
C LEU A 322 15.81 -7.87 16.32
N ARG A 323 15.59 -8.08 15.01
CA ARG A 323 15.77 -9.38 14.36
C ARG A 323 17.19 -9.91 14.49
N THR A 324 18.19 -9.06 14.31
CA THR A 324 19.60 -9.48 14.37
C THR A 324 19.98 -10.02 15.74
N HIS A 325 19.50 -9.40 16.81
CA HIS A 325 19.73 -9.85 18.19
C HIS A 325 19.03 -11.17 18.46
N PHE A 326 17.79 -11.31 18.02
CA PHE A 326 17.03 -12.56 18.17
C PHE A 326 17.71 -13.72 17.41
N LEU A 327 18.17 -13.50 16.18
CA LEU A 327 18.91 -14.51 15.42
C LEU A 327 20.21 -14.93 16.10
N ARG A 328 20.93 -14.01 16.77
CA ARG A 328 22.12 -14.33 17.54
C ARG A 328 21.80 -15.22 18.75
N MET A 329 20.70 -14.95 19.46
CA MET A 329 20.23 -15.81 20.56
C MET A 329 19.90 -17.22 20.08
N LEU A 330 19.13 -17.34 18.99
CA LEU A 330 18.82 -18.63 18.37
C LEU A 330 20.07 -19.40 17.97
N LYS A 331 21.04 -18.71 17.35
CA LYS A 331 22.32 -19.34 16.96
C LYS A 331 23.11 -19.86 18.17
N ARG A 332 23.20 -19.08 19.26
CA ARG A 332 23.88 -19.51 20.48
C ARG A 332 23.20 -20.70 21.15
N ALA A 333 21.86 -20.74 21.10
CA ALA A 333 21.08 -21.86 21.62
C ALA A 333 21.09 -23.10 20.72
N GLY A 334 21.73 -23.06 19.53
CA GLY A 334 21.68 -24.16 18.57
C GLY A 334 20.30 -24.36 17.92
N ILE A 335 19.42 -23.35 17.99
CA ILE A 335 18.05 -23.46 17.49
C ILE A 335 17.97 -22.94 16.05
N ARG A 336 17.41 -23.74 15.15
CA ARG A 336 17.18 -23.35 13.76
C ARG A 336 16.15 -22.21 13.70
N PRO A 337 16.48 -21.05 13.07
CA PRO A 337 15.54 -19.97 12.94
C PRO A 337 14.32 -20.35 12.07
N TRP A 338 13.13 -19.97 12.52
CA TRP A 338 11.89 -20.08 11.76
C TRP A 338 11.61 -18.81 10.94
N PRO A 339 10.76 -18.89 9.90
CA PRO A 339 10.35 -17.72 9.13
C PRO A 339 9.60 -16.70 10.00
N ARG A 340 9.59 -15.42 9.62
CA ARG A 340 8.79 -14.36 10.29
C ARG A 340 8.88 -14.41 11.82
N LEU A 341 10.07 -14.38 12.37
CA LEU A 341 10.38 -14.66 13.79
C LEU A 341 9.31 -14.18 14.78
N TRP A 342 9.08 -12.88 14.89
CA TRP A 342 8.12 -12.29 15.82
C TRP A 342 6.65 -12.60 15.47
N HIS A 343 6.34 -12.66 14.17
CA HIS A 343 4.98 -12.94 13.73
C HIS A 343 4.55 -14.36 14.10
N ASN A 344 5.45 -15.33 13.98
CA ASN A 344 5.13 -16.71 14.31
C ASN A 344 5.04 -16.94 15.83
N LEU A 345 5.74 -16.17 16.68
CA LEU A 345 5.48 -16.19 18.12
C LEU A 345 4.03 -15.77 18.44
N ARG A 346 3.57 -14.69 17.80
CA ARG A 346 2.19 -14.24 17.95
C ARG A 346 1.18 -15.26 17.39
N ALA A 347 1.49 -15.91 16.27
CA ALA A 347 0.64 -16.96 15.70
C ALA A 347 0.53 -18.16 16.64
N SER A 348 1.65 -18.57 17.26
CA SER A 348 1.67 -19.64 18.27
C SER A 348 0.88 -19.25 19.53
N ALA A 349 1.03 -18.02 20.02
CA ALA A 349 0.23 -17.49 21.12
C ALA A 349 -1.28 -17.59 20.83
N GLN A 350 -1.69 -17.18 19.64
CA GLN A 350 -3.10 -17.23 19.26
C GLN A 350 -3.62 -18.66 19.14
N THR A 351 -2.81 -19.57 18.60
CA THR A 351 -3.16 -20.99 18.50
C THR A 351 -3.36 -21.60 19.90
N ASP A 352 -2.41 -21.37 20.83
CA ASP A 352 -2.50 -21.89 22.18
C ASP A 352 -3.70 -21.32 22.97
N LEU A 353 -3.91 -20.00 22.87
CA LEU A 353 -5.04 -19.37 23.53
C LEU A 353 -6.39 -19.84 22.97
N ALA A 354 -6.49 -20.04 21.66
CA ALA A 354 -7.72 -20.55 21.02
C ALA A 354 -8.05 -22.00 21.40
N ASN A 355 -7.07 -22.79 21.83
CA ASN A 355 -7.31 -24.14 22.38
C ASN A 355 -7.97 -24.11 23.76
N THR A 356 -7.90 -22.98 24.47
CA THR A 356 -8.39 -22.86 25.85
C THR A 356 -9.57 -21.90 25.99
N PHE A 357 -9.55 -20.82 25.22
CA PHE A 357 -10.53 -19.74 25.33
C PHE A 357 -11.33 -19.59 24.03
N PRO A 358 -12.60 -19.13 24.11
CA PRO A 358 -13.42 -18.89 22.92
C PRO A 358 -12.76 -17.91 21.93
N ASP A 359 -12.90 -18.17 20.63
CA ASP A 359 -12.27 -17.39 19.57
C ASP A 359 -12.51 -15.87 19.66
N HIS A 360 -13.72 -15.45 20.02
CA HIS A 360 -14.05 -14.03 20.15
C HIS A 360 -13.25 -13.36 21.27
N VAL A 361 -13.00 -14.06 22.38
CA VAL A 361 -12.18 -13.57 23.51
C VAL A 361 -10.73 -13.42 23.07
N VAL A 362 -10.19 -14.46 22.43
CA VAL A 362 -8.81 -14.45 21.92
C VAL A 362 -8.62 -13.36 20.86
N CYS A 363 -9.58 -13.21 19.97
CA CYS A 363 -9.55 -12.14 18.95
C CYS A 363 -9.56 -10.74 19.58
N GLU A 364 -10.31 -10.53 20.65
CA GLU A 364 -10.31 -9.26 21.38
C GLU A 364 -8.95 -9.01 22.05
N TRP A 365 -8.38 -9.99 22.75
CA TRP A 365 -7.05 -9.87 23.39
C TRP A 365 -5.92 -9.64 22.39
N LEU A 366 -5.96 -10.28 21.23
CA LEU A 366 -4.94 -10.08 20.21
C LEU A 366 -5.22 -8.88 19.29
N GLY A 367 -6.43 -8.32 19.30
CA GLY A 367 -6.80 -7.18 18.47
C GLY A 367 -6.79 -7.51 16.98
N ASN A 368 -7.48 -8.60 16.61
CA ASN A 368 -7.75 -9.00 15.24
C ASN A 368 -9.20 -9.50 15.08
N THR A 369 -9.61 -9.86 13.89
CA THR A 369 -10.92 -10.46 13.60
C THR A 369 -10.79 -11.97 13.42
N ALA A 370 -11.88 -12.71 13.57
CA ALA A 370 -11.90 -14.16 13.35
C ALA A 370 -11.37 -14.54 11.95
N ALA A 371 -11.77 -13.82 10.91
CA ALA A 371 -11.26 -14.04 9.55
C ALA A 371 -9.73 -13.88 9.47
N VAL A 372 -9.18 -12.83 10.10
CA VAL A 372 -7.72 -12.61 10.17
C VAL A 372 -7.04 -13.70 11.02
N ALA A 373 -7.68 -14.16 12.10
CA ALA A 373 -7.17 -15.24 12.91
C ALA A 373 -7.02 -16.54 12.11
N GLN A 374 -8.08 -16.96 11.44
CA GLN A 374 -8.11 -18.15 10.58
C GLN A 374 -7.10 -18.07 9.43
N ASP A 375 -7.03 -16.90 8.77
CA ASP A 375 -6.18 -16.72 7.61
C ASP A 375 -4.68 -16.65 7.91
N HIS A 376 -4.31 -16.13 9.09
CA HIS A 376 -2.92 -15.72 9.32
C HIS A 376 -2.28 -16.26 10.59
N TYR A 377 -3.06 -16.71 11.57
CA TYR A 377 -2.54 -17.04 12.90
C TYR A 377 -2.83 -18.45 13.34
N LEU A 378 -4.06 -18.94 13.22
CA LEU A 378 -4.41 -20.28 13.69
C LEU A 378 -3.68 -21.37 12.89
N GLN A 379 -3.13 -22.34 13.60
CA GLN A 379 -2.34 -23.44 13.04
C GLN A 379 -2.83 -24.78 13.59
N VAL A 380 -2.88 -25.78 12.75
CA VAL A 380 -3.02 -27.16 13.18
C VAL A 380 -1.65 -27.61 13.69
N THR A 381 -1.60 -28.12 14.92
CA THR A 381 -0.38 -28.59 15.61
C THR A 381 -0.43 -30.08 15.84
N ASP A 382 0.73 -30.69 16.14
CA ASP A 382 0.80 -32.13 16.48
C ASP A 382 -0.09 -32.47 17.68
N ALA A 383 -0.23 -31.55 18.64
CA ALA A 383 -1.14 -31.70 19.77
C ALA A 383 -2.59 -31.95 19.36
N HIS A 384 -3.07 -31.36 18.26
CA HIS A 384 -4.42 -31.63 17.75
C HIS A 384 -4.54 -33.06 17.21
N PHE A 385 -3.50 -33.58 16.56
CA PHE A 385 -3.48 -34.96 16.10
C PHE A 385 -3.39 -35.95 17.26
N ASP A 386 -2.63 -35.65 18.31
CA ASP A 386 -2.53 -36.47 19.50
C ASP A 386 -3.84 -36.54 20.30
N LEU A 387 -4.52 -35.38 20.41
CA LEU A 387 -5.88 -35.36 20.99
C LEU A 387 -6.86 -36.18 20.16
N ALA A 388 -6.81 -36.08 18.83
CA ALA A 388 -7.69 -36.87 17.96
C ALA A 388 -7.45 -38.36 18.06
N ARG A 389 -6.22 -38.81 18.30
CA ARG A 389 -5.90 -40.24 18.53
C ARG A 389 -6.50 -40.77 19.84
N GLN A 390 -6.70 -39.92 20.84
CA GLN A 390 -7.24 -40.27 22.15
C GLN A 390 -8.76 -40.11 22.20
N TRP A 391 -9.36 -39.53 21.15
CA TRP A 391 -10.78 -39.22 21.11
C TRP A 391 -11.59 -40.48 20.82
N GLY A 392 -12.26 -41.03 21.86
CA GLY A 392 -13.10 -42.20 21.75
C GLY A 392 -14.51 -41.98 21.18
N GLY A 393 -14.79 -40.77 20.67
CA GLY A 393 -16.13 -40.35 20.22
C GLY A 393 -17.04 -39.88 21.35
N PRO A 394 -18.21 -39.31 21.04
CA PRO A 394 -19.25 -39.00 22.03
C PRO A 394 -19.90 -40.27 22.56
#